data_09426a2562831319e1ca2f50ef56ef42
#
_entry.id   09426a2562831319e1ca2f50ef56ef42
#
_cell.length_a   1.000
_cell.length_b   1.000
_cell.length_c   1.000
_cell.angle_alpha   90.00
_cell.angle_beta   90.00
_cell.angle_gamma   90.00
#
_symmetry.space_group_name_H-M   'P 1'
#
loop_
_entity.id
_entity.type
_entity.pdbx_description
1 polymer ?
#
loop_
_entity_poly.entity_id
_entity_poly.type
_entity_poly.pdbx_seq_one_letter_code
_entity_poly.pdbx_strand_id
1 'polypeptide(L)'
;GALVAQCIHQKHTYKEYAGLDACAANLMRPAMYGAYHHITVLGKENALCDHTYDVTGGLCENNDKFAVDRNLPQIDIGDYVYIHDTGAHGFSMGYNYNAKLRSAELLLCEDGSVEMIRRAETPKDYFATFDFTGLFDNIK
;
A
#
# COMPACT_ATOMS: atom_id res chain seq x y z
N GLY A 1 -10.60 -9.28 3.16
CA GLY A 1 -9.26 -8.85 3.60
C GLY A 1 -9.07 -7.36 3.45
N ALA A 2 -8.01 -6.85 4.00
CA ALA A 2 -7.69 -5.44 3.98
C ALA A 2 -6.20 -5.19 3.72
N LEU A 3 -5.89 -4.01 3.20
CA LEU A 3 -4.53 -3.47 3.17
C LEU A 3 -4.38 -2.51 4.36
N VAL A 4 -3.43 -2.79 5.23
CA VAL A 4 -3.05 -1.90 6.33
C VAL A 4 -1.78 -1.17 5.93
N ALA A 5 -1.78 0.15 6.02
CA ALA A 5 -0.64 0.98 5.66
C ALA A 5 -0.49 2.15 6.63
N GLN A 6 0.73 2.66 6.77
CA GLN A 6 1.01 3.80 7.62
C GLN A 6 1.14 5.08 6.80
N CYS A 7 0.59 6.18 7.28
CA CYS A 7 0.85 7.50 6.74
C CYS A 7 2.29 7.93 7.10
N ILE A 8 3.12 8.07 6.08
CA ILE A 8 4.54 8.44 6.23
C ILE A 8 4.85 9.83 5.72
N HIS A 9 3.92 10.45 5.01
CA HIS A 9 4.12 11.78 4.43
C HIS A 9 2.79 12.51 4.28
N GLN A 10 2.84 13.83 4.42
CA GLN A 10 1.72 14.73 4.15
C GLN A 10 2.16 15.88 3.25
N LYS A 11 1.27 16.35 2.43
CA LYS A 11 1.50 17.54 1.62
C LYS A 11 0.22 18.39 1.57
N HIS A 12 0.37 19.65 1.88
CA HIS A 12 -0.69 20.65 1.86
C HIS A 12 -0.35 21.68 0.77
N THR A 13 -1.11 21.67 -0.31
CA THR A 13 -0.95 22.63 -1.42
C THR A 13 -2.35 23.10 -1.85
N TYR A 14 -2.71 22.97 -3.11
CA TYR A 14 -4.10 23.18 -3.58
C TYR A 14 -5.03 22.02 -3.17
N LYS A 15 -4.47 20.91 -2.71
CA LYS A 15 -5.15 19.76 -2.11
C LYS A 15 -4.38 19.31 -0.86
N GLU A 16 -5.04 18.50 -0.06
CA GLU A 16 -4.39 17.74 1.02
C GLU A 16 -4.06 16.33 0.54
N TYR A 17 -2.85 15.90 0.82
CA TYR A 17 -2.35 14.57 0.45
C TYR A 17 -1.90 13.82 1.69
N ALA A 18 -2.35 12.57 1.80
CA ALA A 18 -1.84 11.59 2.76
C ALA A 18 -1.06 10.52 1.99
N GLY A 19 0.26 10.52 2.15
CA GLY A 19 1.17 9.55 1.52
C GLY A 19 1.41 8.35 2.41
N LEU A 20 1.16 7.15 1.87
CA LEU A 20 1.27 5.89 2.59
C LEU A 20 2.57 5.16 2.26
N ASP A 21 2.99 4.27 3.14
CA ASP A 21 4.08 3.29 2.90
C ASP A 21 3.67 2.14 1.96
N ALA A 22 2.42 2.11 1.53
CA ALA A 22 1.90 1.24 0.48
C ALA A 22 1.80 1.99 -0.86
N CYS A 23 1.52 1.26 -1.94
CA CYS A 23 1.36 1.83 -3.27
C CYS A 23 0.44 0.96 -4.15
N ALA A 24 0.19 1.38 -5.39
CA ALA A 24 -0.62 0.64 -6.33
C ALA A 24 -0.10 -0.80 -6.59
N ALA A 25 1.19 -1.08 -6.33
CA ALA A 25 1.73 -2.43 -6.37
C ALA A 25 1.11 -3.37 -5.32
N ASN A 26 0.60 -2.82 -4.21
CA ASN A 26 -0.11 -3.56 -3.17
C ASN A 26 -1.62 -3.66 -3.46
N LEU A 27 -2.19 -2.62 -4.09
CA LEU A 27 -3.61 -2.55 -4.46
C LEU A 27 -3.79 -1.74 -5.74
N MET A 28 -3.83 -2.41 -6.88
CA MET A 28 -3.87 -1.78 -8.20
C MET A 28 -5.26 -1.24 -8.59
N ARG A 29 -6.35 -1.78 -8.03
CA ARG A 29 -7.71 -1.52 -8.49
C ARG A 29 -8.13 -0.05 -8.47
N PRO A 30 -7.85 0.77 -7.44
CA PRO A 30 -8.16 2.19 -7.48
C PRO A 30 -7.44 2.92 -8.62
N ALA A 31 -6.15 2.63 -8.80
CA ALA A 31 -5.32 3.26 -9.85
C ALA A 31 -5.76 2.89 -11.26
N MET A 32 -6.11 1.62 -11.51
CA MET A 32 -6.42 1.10 -12.84
C MET A 32 -7.88 1.30 -13.23
N TYR A 33 -8.81 1.12 -12.29
CA TYR A 33 -10.24 1.07 -12.58
C TYR A 33 -11.04 2.20 -11.94
N GLY A 34 -10.41 3.05 -11.12
CA GLY A 34 -11.13 4.00 -10.27
C GLY A 34 -12.01 3.29 -9.22
N ALA A 35 -11.65 2.05 -8.86
CA ALA A 35 -12.44 1.27 -7.92
C ALA A 35 -12.47 1.91 -6.54
N TYR A 36 -13.66 1.99 -5.95
CA TYR A 36 -13.83 2.46 -4.60
C TYR A 36 -13.42 1.37 -3.60
N HIS A 37 -12.58 1.75 -2.65
CA HIS A 37 -12.33 1.01 -1.43
C HIS A 37 -12.58 1.93 -0.23
N HIS A 38 -13.31 1.45 0.75
CA HIS A 38 -13.50 2.20 1.98
C HIS A 38 -12.18 2.30 2.74
N ILE A 39 -11.93 3.46 3.34
CA ILE A 39 -10.73 3.72 4.15
C ILE A 39 -11.16 4.11 5.56
N THR A 40 -10.62 3.43 6.55
CA THR A 40 -10.76 3.76 7.97
C THR A 40 -9.40 4.21 8.50
N VAL A 41 -9.38 5.32 9.23
CA VAL A 41 -8.19 5.73 10.00
C VAL A 41 -8.29 5.06 11.36
N LEU A 42 -7.35 4.17 11.68
CA LEU A 42 -7.40 3.38 12.91
C LEU A 42 -7.26 4.27 14.14
N GLY A 43 -8.14 4.04 15.11
CA GLY A 43 -8.24 4.86 16.33
C GLY A 43 -9.01 6.18 16.16
N LYS A 44 -9.48 6.48 14.93
CA LYS A 44 -10.28 7.68 14.61
C LYS A 44 -11.63 7.34 13.96
N GLU A 45 -12.14 6.11 14.17
CA GLU A 45 -13.34 5.57 13.51
C GLU A 45 -14.60 6.41 13.77
N ASN A 46 -14.65 7.10 14.89
CA ASN A 46 -15.78 7.95 15.29
C ASN A 46 -15.50 9.46 15.16
N ALA A 47 -14.34 9.83 14.61
CA ALA A 47 -14.01 11.24 14.40
C ALA A 47 -14.74 11.82 13.19
N LEU A 48 -14.85 13.15 13.14
CA LEU A 48 -15.47 13.84 12.01
C LEU A 48 -14.62 13.65 10.74
N CYS A 49 -15.28 13.35 9.63
CA CYS A 49 -14.65 13.28 8.31
C CYS A 49 -14.70 14.68 7.65
N ASP A 50 -13.95 15.63 8.20
CA ASP A 50 -13.95 17.03 7.83
C ASP A 50 -12.73 17.46 6.98
N HIS A 51 -11.84 16.53 6.69
CA HIS A 51 -10.72 16.71 5.78
C HIS A 51 -10.96 16.00 4.44
N THR A 52 -10.52 16.61 3.35
CA THR A 52 -10.62 16.01 2.00
C THR A 52 -9.23 15.68 1.49
N TYR A 53 -8.92 14.39 1.40
CA TYR A 53 -7.60 13.89 0.99
C TYR A 53 -7.60 13.23 -0.39
N ASP A 54 -6.49 13.43 -1.12
CA ASP A 54 -5.98 12.42 -2.04
C ASP A 54 -5.07 11.49 -1.21
N VAL A 55 -5.41 10.21 -1.11
CA VAL A 55 -4.61 9.19 -0.41
C VAL A 55 -3.71 8.52 -1.45
N THR A 56 -2.40 8.67 -1.30
CA THR A 56 -1.41 8.33 -2.33
C THR A 56 -0.42 7.28 -1.86
N GLY A 57 0.17 6.56 -2.81
CA GLY A 57 1.32 5.70 -2.56
C GLY A 57 2.66 6.39 -2.85
N GLY A 58 3.72 5.59 -2.89
CA GLY A 58 5.08 6.06 -3.07
C GLY A 58 5.70 5.70 -4.43
N LEU A 59 4.90 5.46 -5.47
CA LEU A 59 5.40 5.25 -6.83
C LEU A 59 5.60 6.58 -7.56
N CYS A 60 6.54 6.62 -8.48
CA CYS A 60 6.72 7.71 -9.44
C CYS A 60 5.65 7.61 -10.55
N GLU A 61 4.38 7.69 -10.16
CA GLU A 61 3.22 7.47 -11.01
C GLU A 61 2.03 8.34 -10.55
N ASN A 62 1.45 9.11 -11.46
CA ASN A 62 0.33 10.01 -11.13
C ASN A 62 -0.92 9.28 -10.64
N ASN A 63 -1.11 8.03 -11.10
CA ASN A 63 -2.26 7.21 -10.74
C ASN A 63 -2.03 6.39 -9.46
N ASP A 64 -0.90 6.54 -8.79
CA ASP A 64 -0.63 5.84 -7.52
C ASP A 64 -1.44 6.45 -6.38
N LYS A 65 -2.76 6.26 -6.46
CA LYS A 65 -3.74 6.78 -5.52
C LYS A 65 -4.71 5.69 -5.08
N PHE A 66 -4.93 5.61 -3.80
CA PHE A 66 -5.95 4.74 -3.19
C PHE A 66 -7.32 5.43 -3.15
N ALA A 67 -7.32 6.76 -3.07
CA ALA A 67 -8.52 7.57 -3.10
C ALA A 67 -8.21 8.99 -3.61
N VAL A 68 -9.21 9.62 -4.20
CA VAL A 68 -9.17 11.01 -4.68
C VAL A 68 -10.35 11.75 -4.06
N ASP A 69 -10.09 12.97 -3.56
CA ASP A 69 -11.08 13.84 -2.93
C ASP A 69 -11.96 13.10 -1.88
N ARG A 70 -11.31 12.29 -1.06
CA ARG A 70 -11.96 11.46 -0.04
C ARG A 70 -12.11 12.22 1.27
N ASN A 71 -13.35 12.32 1.76
CA ASN A 71 -13.60 12.85 3.10
C ASN A 71 -13.24 11.81 4.15
N LEU A 72 -12.29 12.16 5.02
CA LEU A 72 -11.75 11.31 6.08
C LEU A 72 -11.54 12.15 7.35
N PRO A 73 -11.41 11.52 8.52
CA PRO A 73 -10.86 12.20 9.69
C PRO A 73 -9.45 12.72 9.39
N GLN A 74 -9.01 13.69 10.18
CA GLN A 74 -7.61 14.15 10.11
C GLN A 74 -6.65 12.97 10.19
N ILE A 75 -5.76 12.86 9.20
CA ILE A 75 -4.69 11.86 9.16
C ILE A 75 -3.40 12.57 9.56
N ASP A 76 -2.67 12.00 10.50
CA ASP A 76 -1.35 12.47 10.92
C ASP A 76 -0.26 11.50 10.48
N ILE A 77 0.98 11.98 10.34
CA ILE A 77 2.12 11.10 10.08
C ILE A 77 2.25 10.13 11.25
N GLY A 78 2.32 8.84 10.93
CA GLY A 78 2.34 7.75 11.89
C GLY A 78 1.00 7.05 12.08
N ASP A 79 -0.12 7.66 11.64
CA ASP A 79 -1.42 7.00 11.66
C ASP A 79 -1.45 5.80 10.73
N TYR A 80 -2.18 4.78 11.14
CA TYR A 80 -2.49 3.64 10.29
C TYR A 80 -3.84 3.79 9.62
N VAL A 81 -3.90 3.45 8.35
CA VAL A 81 -5.13 3.36 7.58
C VAL A 81 -5.42 1.90 7.23
N TYR A 82 -6.69 1.57 7.25
CA TYR A 82 -7.22 0.27 6.90
C TYR A 82 -8.06 0.42 5.63
N ILE A 83 -7.56 -0.10 4.50
CA ILE A 83 -8.23 -0.06 3.21
C ILE A 83 -8.98 -1.38 3.04
N HIS A 84 -10.31 -1.29 3.00
CA HIS A 84 -11.20 -2.45 3.02
C HIS A 84 -11.26 -3.18 1.67
N ASP A 85 -11.73 -4.43 1.70
CA ASP A 85 -12.11 -5.24 0.55
C ASP A 85 -10.98 -5.48 -0.47
N THR A 86 -9.76 -5.66 0.03
CA THR A 86 -8.57 -5.80 -0.82
C THR A 86 -8.09 -7.25 -1.00
N GLY A 87 -8.64 -8.21 -0.25
CA GLY A 87 -8.11 -9.58 -0.17
C GLY A 87 -8.09 -10.32 -1.50
N ALA A 88 -9.19 -10.27 -2.26
CA ALA A 88 -9.34 -11.07 -3.48
C ALA A 88 -8.35 -10.71 -4.59
N HIS A 89 -7.92 -9.45 -4.69
CA HIS A 89 -7.10 -8.95 -5.79
C HIS A 89 -5.77 -8.31 -5.33
N GLY A 90 -5.56 -8.12 -4.05
CA GLY A 90 -4.37 -7.46 -3.52
C GLY A 90 -3.10 -8.11 -4.01
N PHE A 91 -2.82 -9.32 -3.54
CA PHE A 91 -1.59 -10.02 -3.92
C PHE A 91 -1.59 -10.49 -5.37
N SER A 92 -2.70 -11.05 -5.88
CA SER A 92 -2.74 -11.67 -7.21
C SER A 92 -2.56 -10.66 -8.36
N MET A 93 -2.97 -9.42 -8.17
CA MET A 93 -2.74 -8.31 -9.10
C MET A 93 -1.48 -7.49 -8.77
N GLY A 94 -0.77 -7.87 -7.71
CA GLY A 94 0.45 -7.19 -7.30
C GLY A 94 1.58 -7.30 -8.31
N TYR A 95 2.44 -6.31 -8.34
CA TYR A 95 3.59 -6.19 -9.26
C TYR A 95 4.77 -5.51 -8.55
N ASN A 96 5.91 -5.43 -9.23
CA ASN A 96 7.15 -4.90 -8.66
C ASN A 96 7.63 -3.62 -9.37
N TYR A 97 6.71 -2.78 -9.82
CA TYR A 97 7.06 -1.51 -10.46
C TYR A 97 7.90 -0.63 -9.52
N ASN A 98 8.91 0.04 -10.06
CA ASN A 98 9.92 0.80 -9.30
C ASN A 98 10.64 -0.03 -8.23
N ALA A 99 10.83 -1.34 -8.50
CA ALA A 99 11.46 -2.29 -7.58
C ALA A 99 10.78 -2.38 -6.20
N LYS A 100 9.47 -2.05 -6.11
CA LYS A 100 8.71 -2.26 -4.88
C LYS A 100 8.52 -3.75 -4.65
N LEU A 101 8.90 -4.19 -3.47
CA LEU A 101 8.71 -5.57 -3.02
C LEU A 101 7.29 -5.72 -2.45
N ARG A 102 6.71 -6.90 -2.63
CA ARG A 102 5.37 -7.18 -2.11
C ARG A 102 5.40 -7.34 -0.60
N SER A 103 4.36 -6.83 0.05
CA SER A 103 4.18 -6.93 1.50
C SER A 103 3.87 -8.34 1.97
N ALA A 104 4.00 -8.57 3.28
CA ALA A 104 3.52 -9.81 3.91
C ALA A 104 2.00 -9.90 3.87
N GLU A 105 1.48 -11.13 3.97
CA GLU A 105 0.07 -11.41 4.23
C GLU A 105 -0.07 -12.06 5.61
N LEU A 106 -0.99 -11.54 6.38
CA LEU A 106 -1.29 -11.97 7.73
C LEU A 106 -2.74 -12.46 7.78
N LEU A 107 -2.96 -13.56 8.45
CA LEU A 107 -4.28 -14.07 8.79
C LEU A 107 -4.66 -13.64 10.20
N LEU A 108 -5.74 -12.88 10.32
CA LEU A 108 -6.37 -12.61 11.61
C LEU A 108 -7.33 -13.77 11.92
N CYS A 109 -7.00 -14.54 12.94
CA CYS A 109 -7.77 -15.71 13.37
C CYS A 109 -8.97 -15.29 14.23
N GLU A 110 -9.95 -16.18 14.36
CA GLU A 110 -11.17 -15.94 15.16
C GLU A 110 -10.90 -15.69 16.64
N ASP A 111 -9.82 -16.25 17.18
CA ASP A 111 -9.36 -16.04 18.57
C ASP A 111 -8.60 -14.72 18.76
N GLY A 112 -8.45 -13.91 17.68
CA GLY A 112 -7.71 -12.66 17.69
C GLY A 112 -6.20 -12.79 17.51
N SER A 113 -5.68 -14.00 17.38
CA SER A 113 -4.27 -14.22 17.04
C SER A 113 -4.00 -13.83 15.57
N VAL A 114 -2.74 -13.55 15.27
CA VAL A 114 -2.30 -13.17 13.92
C VAL A 114 -1.21 -14.14 13.46
N GLU A 115 -1.44 -14.78 12.32
CA GLU A 115 -0.50 -15.70 11.71
C GLU A 115 0.06 -15.12 10.40
N MET A 116 1.37 -15.27 10.17
CA MET A 116 1.98 -14.92 8.91
C MET A 116 1.77 -16.05 7.90
N ILE A 117 0.84 -15.87 6.97
CA ILE A 117 0.56 -16.87 5.91
C ILE A 117 1.44 -16.66 4.67
N ARG A 118 2.01 -15.48 4.50
CA ARG A 118 3.00 -15.18 3.46
C ARG A 118 3.98 -14.12 4.00
N ARG A 119 5.27 -14.38 3.93
CA ARG A 119 6.28 -13.37 4.26
C ARG A 119 6.37 -12.28 3.19
N ALA A 120 6.87 -11.12 3.53
CA ALA A 120 7.22 -10.10 2.55
C ALA A 120 8.31 -10.60 1.59
N GLU A 121 8.33 -10.08 0.37
CA GLU A 121 9.41 -10.27 -0.58
C GLU A 121 10.71 -9.63 -0.09
N THR A 122 11.80 -10.22 -0.48
CA THR A 122 13.16 -9.71 -0.31
C THR A 122 13.80 -9.42 -1.67
N PRO A 123 14.92 -8.70 -1.77
CA PRO A 123 15.64 -8.55 -3.03
C PRO A 123 15.98 -9.89 -3.69
N LYS A 124 16.22 -10.94 -2.89
CA LYS A 124 16.48 -12.28 -3.41
C LYS A 124 15.29 -12.84 -4.19
N ASP A 125 14.05 -12.56 -3.76
CA ASP A 125 12.84 -13.00 -4.46
C ASP A 125 12.67 -12.22 -5.77
N TYR A 126 12.95 -10.91 -5.75
CA TYR A 126 12.87 -10.04 -6.92
C TYR A 126 13.84 -10.48 -8.03
N PHE A 127 15.04 -10.92 -7.65
CA PHE A 127 16.08 -11.37 -8.58
C PHE A 127 16.12 -12.89 -8.74
N ALA A 128 15.13 -13.64 -8.27
CA ALA A 128 15.15 -15.11 -8.25
C ALA A 128 15.30 -15.77 -9.62
N THR A 129 14.87 -15.08 -10.69
CA THR A 129 14.96 -15.59 -12.07
C THR A 129 16.22 -15.15 -12.81
N PHE A 130 17.06 -14.30 -12.20
CA PHE A 130 18.33 -13.89 -12.78
C PHE A 130 19.37 -14.99 -12.59
N ASP A 131 20.12 -15.27 -13.65
CA ASP A 131 21.37 -16.03 -13.56
C ASP A 131 22.54 -15.07 -13.49
N PHE A 132 23.14 -14.97 -12.30
CA PHE A 132 24.33 -14.15 -12.07
C PHE A 132 25.63 -14.89 -12.32
N THR A 133 25.58 -16.18 -12.74
CA THR A 133 26.76 -16.98 -13.04
C THR A 133 27.54 -16.32 -14.19
N GLY A 134 28.77 -15.95 -13.93
CA GLY A 134 29.63 -15.30 -14.91
C GLY A 134 29.35 -13.82 -15.19
N LEU A 135 28.32 -13.22 -14.59
CA LEU A 135 27.96 -11.83 -14.86
C LEU A 135 29.08 -10.83 -14.49
N PHE A 136 29.86 -11.15 -13.45
CA PHE A 136 30.94 -10.31 -12.96
C PHE A 136 32.35 -10.82 -13.32
N ASP A 137 32.45 -11.97 -13.97
CA ASP A 137 33.75 -12.61 -14.28
C ASP A 137 34.60 -11.77 -15.23
N ASN A 138 33.98 -10.90 -16.02
CA ASN A 138 34.64 -10.06 -17.03
C ASN A 138 34.80 -8.58 -16.60
N ILE A 139 34.41 -8.21 -15.38
CA ILE A 139 34.60 -6.87 -14.83
C ILE A 139 35.97 -6.83 -14.17
N LYS A 140 36.98 -6.30 -14.86
CA LYS A 140 38.31 -6.06 -14.33
C LYS A 140 38.43 -4.61 -13.83
#